data_a4cffbec1fc9c0957ff57d849e9bd93c
#
_entry.id   a4cffbec1fc9c0957ff57d849e9bd93c
#
_cell.length_a   1.000
_cell.length_b   1.000
_cell.length_c   1.000
_cell.angle_alpha   90.00
_cell.angle_beta   90.00
_cell.angle_gamma   90.00
#
_symmetry.space_group_name_H-M   'P 1'
#
loop_
_entity.id
_entity.type
_entity.pdbx_description
1 polymer ?
#
loop_
_entity_poly.entity_id
_entity_poly.type
_entity_poly.pdbx_seq_one_letter_code
_entity_poly.pdbx_strand_id
1 'polypeptide(L)'
;MVSSILSKIVTLDCQDPKSGKKTKIDKVLDFACGSGSLLLNVRKEMRSNGIGKIYGQEKNITTYNLARMNMLLHGVKDTEFEIHHGDTLVNDWSILSEENPAKKLSFDAIVANPPFSLRWDPKEETAKDFRFNGFGVAPKSAADFAFLLHGLHFLSDSGT
;
A
#
# COMPACT_ATOMS: atom_id res chain seq x y z
N MET A 1 3.66 11.07 -14.69
CA MET A 1 5.15 11.14 -14.52
C MET A 1 5.60 10.54 -13.19
N VAL A 2 5.08 10.98 -12.03
CA VAL A 2 5.47 10.44 -10.71
C VAL A 2 5.25 8.92 -10.60
N SER A 3 4.06 8.41 -10.96
CA SER A 3 3.76 6.96 -10.93
C SER A 3 4.74 6.12 -11.74
N SER A 4 5.22 6.62 -12.89
CA SER A 4 6.18 5.91 -13.73
C SER A 4 7.58 5.87 -13.11
N ILE A 5 7.95 6.89 -12.35
CA ILE A 5 9.25 6.92 -11.64
C ILE A 5 9.20 5.96 -10.45
N LEU A 6 8.16 6.04 -9.63
CA LEU A 6 7.97 5.18 -8.47
C LEU A 6 7.92 3.70 -8.86
N SER A 7 7.16 3.36 -9.90
CA SER A 7 7.09 1.98 -10.38
C SER A 7 8.45 1.45 -10.85
N LYS A 8 9.26 2.29 -11.49
CA LYS A 8 10.62 1.90 -11.90
C LYS A 8 11.57 1.70 -10.73
N ILE A 9 11.51 2.57 -9.71
CA ILE A 9 12.36 2.43 -8.51
C ILE A 9 12.08 1.09 -7.82
N VAL A 10 10.82 0.78 -7.56
CA VAL A 10 10.41 -0.48 -6.94
C VAL A 10 10.84 -1.69 -7.76
N THR A 11 10.69 -1.64 -9.08
CA THR A 11 11.01 -2.77 -9.95
C THR A 11 12.51 -2.95 -10.18
N LEU A 12 13.31 -1.89 -10.15
CA LEU A 12 14.77 -1.99 -10.23
C LEU A 12 15.34 -2.78 -9.06
N ASP A 13 14.90 -2.49 -7.86
CA ASP A 13 15.31 -3.23 -6.66
C ASP A 13 14.98 -4.72 -6.72
N CYS A 14 13.86 -5.07 -7.35
CA CYS A 14 13.45 -6.47 -7.54
C CYS A 14 14.20 -7.19 -8.66
N GLN A 15 14.89 -6.47 -9.55
CA GLN A 15 15.57 -7.05 -10.71
C GLN A 15 17.08 -7.24 -10.53
N ASP A 16 17.67 -6.69 -9.47
CA ASP A 16 19.11 -6.81 -9.22
C ASP A 16 19.44 -8.06 -8.39
N PRO A 17 19.98 -9.13 -9.01
CA PRO A 17 20.36 -10.35 -8.30
C PRO A 17 21.51 -10.16 -7.31
N LYS A 18 22.26 -9.04 -7.39
CA LYS A 18 23.38 -8.73 -6.48
C LYS A 18 22.92 -8.05 -5.19
N SER A 19 21.71 -7.46 -5.19
CA SER A 19 21.18 -6.77 -4.01
C SER A 19 20.67 -7.71 -2.92
N GLY A 20 20.57 -9.02 -3.19
CA GLY A 20 19.97 -10.00 -2.29
C GLY A 20 18.45 -9.85 -2.12
N LYS A 21 17.83 -8.94 -2.87
CA LYS A 21 16.39 -8.68 -2.83
C LYS A 21 15.62 -9.67 -3.70
N LYS A 22 14.33 -9.84 -3.41
CA LYS A 22 13.46 -10.73 -4.17
C LYS A 22 13.36 -10.27 -5.61
N THR A 23 13.52 -11.21 -6.54
CA THR A 23 13.33 -10.97 -7.98
C THR A 23 11.85 -10.93 -8.39
N LYS A 24 10.94 -11.19 -7.46
CA LYS A 24 9.50 -11.22 -7.65
C LYS A 24 8.80 -10.51 -6.50
N ILE A 25 7.78 -9.73 -6.81
CA ILE A 25 6.89 -9.12 -5.83
C ILE A 25 5.70 -10.06 -5.64
N ASP A 26 5.61 -10.73 -4.50
CA ASP A 26 4.48 -11.60 -4.21
C ASP A 26 3.24 -10.78 -3.81
N LYS A 27 3.43 -9.72 -3.02
CA LYS A 27 2.37 -8.82 -2.59
C LYS A 27 2.80 -7.37 -2.69
N VAL A 28 2.00 -6.55 -3.35
CA VAL A 28 2.17 -5.10 -3.40
C VAL A 28 0.96 -4.41 -2.80
N LEU A 29 1.18 -3.37 -2.02
CA LEU A 29 0.14 -2.53 -1.41
C LEU A 29 0.25 -1.08 -1.89
N ASP A 30 -0.90 -0.50 -2.21
CA ASP A 30 -1.09 0.96 -2.27
C ASP A 30 -2.23 1.34 -1.32
N PHE A 31 -1.89 1.91 -0.19
CA PHE A 31 -2.86 2.26 0.86
C PHE A 31 -3.60 3.60 0.60
N ALA A 32 -3.38 4.23 -0.54
CA ALA A 32 -4.09 5.42 -1.03
C ALA A 32 -4.22 5.34 -2.56
N CYS A 33 -4.76 4.21 -3.04
CA CYS A 33 -4.57 3.77 -4.43
C CYS A 33 -5.27 4.65 -5.47
N GLY A 34 -6.17 5.51 -5.08
CA GLY A 34 -6.90 6.34 -6.01
C GLY A 34 -7.59 5.49 -7.08
N SER A 35 -7.34 5.79 -8.34
CA SER A 35 -7.83 5.02 -9.49
C SER A 35 -7.06 3.72 -9.76
N GLY A 36 -6.09 3.34 -8.94
CA GLY A 36 -5.24 2.17 -9.13
C GLY A 36 -4.12 2.33 -10.15
N SER A 37 -3.92 3.54 -10.69
CA SER A 37 -2.95 3.79 -11.77
C SER A 37 -1.50 3.44 -11.38
N LEU A 38 -1.11 3.70 -10.12
CA LEU A 38 0.23 3.39 -9.64
C LEU A 38 0.46 1.88 -9.59
N LEU A 39 -0.49 1.12 -9.06
CA LEU A 39 -0.45 -0.35 -9.01
C LEU A 39 -0.39 -0.97 -10.41
N LEU A 40 -1.18 -0.45 -11.35
CA LEU A 40 -1.15 -0.89 -12.76
C LEU A 40 0.20 -0.60 -13.43
N ASN A 41 0.83 0.54 -13.12
CA ASN A 41 2.17 0.85 -13.62
C ASN A 41 3.23 -0.10 -13.04
N VAL A 42 3.18 -0.42 -11.74
CA VAL A 42 4.06 -1.43 -11.12
C VAL A 42 3.88 -2.77 -11.82
N ARG A 43 2.65 -3.23 -12.02
CA ARG A 43 2.35 -4.47 -12.75
C ARG A 43 2.91 -4.47 -14.17
N LYS A 44 2.78 -3.36 -14.88
CA LYS A 44 3.29 -3.21 -16.24
C LYS A 44 4.82 -3.30 -16.30
N GLU A 45 5.53 -2.68 -15.36
CA GLU A 45 7.00 -2.72 -15.31
C GLU A 45 7.54 -4.10 -14.91
N MET A 46 6.85 -4.84 -14.05
CA MET A 46 7.24 -6.20 -13.61
C MET A 46 7.13 -7.27 -14.70
N ARG A 47 6.31 -7.04 -15.75
CA ARG A 47 6.17 -7.93 -16.94
C ARG A 47 6.12 -9.44 -16.60
N SER A 48 7.14 -10.17 -17.14
CA SER A 48 7.24 -11.63 -17.02
C SER A 48 7.59 -12.12 -15.60
N ASN A 49 8.21 -11.28 -14.77
CA ASN A 49 8.55 -11.65 -13.40
C ASN A 49 7.31 -11.69 -12.49
N GLY A 50 6.27 -10.96 -12.90
CA GLY A 50 4.96 -10.99 -12.30
C GLY A 50 4.85 -10.37 -10.92
N ILE A 51 3.64 -10.02 -10.57
CA ILE A 51 3.20 -9.71 -9.21
C ILE A 51 2.25 -10.84 -8.80
N GLY A 52 2.36 -11.31 -7.57
CA GLY A 52 1.48 -12.33 -7.04
C GLY A 52 0.07 -11.78 -6.82
N LYS A 53 -0.11 -10.91 -5.84
CA LYS A 53 -1.40 -10.25 -5.57
C LYS A 53 -1.24 -8.75 -5.33
N ILE A 54 -2.17 -8.00 -5.85
CA ILE A 54 -2.25 -6.54 -5.75
C ILE A 54 -3.25 -6.19 -4.66
N TYR A 55 -2.86 -5.31 -3.74
CA TYR A 55 -3.72 -4.79 -2.69
C TYR A 55 -3.82 -3.27 -2.80
N GLY A 56 -5.03 -2.76 -2.66
CA GLY A 56 -5.26 -1.32 -2.66
C GLY A 56 -6.26 -0.92 -1.60
N GLN A 57 -6.12 0.28 -1.05
CA GLN A 57 -7.12 0.88 -0.17
C GLN A 57 -7.47 2.29 -0.66
N GLU A 58 -8.75 2.61 -0.67
CA GLU A 58 -9.25 3.90 -1.09
C GLU A 58 -10.47 4.30 -0.26
N LYS A 59 -10.42 5.51 0.28
CA LYS A 59 -11.49 6.04 1.14
C LYS A 59 -12.71 6.53 0.36
N ASN A 60 -12.50 7.10 -0.84
CA ASN A 60 -13.57 7.62 -1.65
C ASN A 60 -14.24 6.49 -2.44
N ILE A 61 -15.53 6.29 -2.23
CA ILE A 61 -16.30 5.19 -2.86
C ILE A 61 -16.31 5.27 -4.40
N THR A 62 -16.36 6.46 -4.97
CA THR A 62 -16.36 6.63 -6.43
C THR A 62 -15.00 6.23 -7.00
N THR A 63 -13.94 6.70 -6.38
CA THR A 63 -12.56 6.40 -6.79
C THR A 63 -12.22 4.92 -6.54
N TYR A 64 -12.70 4.32 -5.45
CA TYR A 64 -12.63 2.89 -5.18
C TYR A 64 -13.25 2.06 -6.30
N ASN A 65 -14.48 2.40 -6.73
CA ASN A 65 -15.15 1.71 -7.82
C ASN A 65 -14.37 1.87 -9.14
N LEU A 66 -13.82 3.06 -9.38
CA LEU A 66 -12.96 3.31 -10.55
C LEU A 66 -11.70 2.46 -10.52
N ALA A 67 -11.04 2.31 -9.36
CA ALA A 67 -9.86 1.46 -9.23
C ALA A 67 -10.17 0.00 -9.59
N ARG A 68 -11.25 -0.56 -9.06
CA ARG A 68 -11.68 -1.94 -9.37
C ARG A 68 -11.97 -2.12 -10.87
N MET A 69 -12.70 -1.17 -11.46
CA MET A 69 -12.99 -1.20 -12.89
C MET A 69 -11.71 -1.14 -13.72
N ASN A 70 -10.77 -0.26 -13.35
CA ASN A 70 -9.48 -0.15 -14.04
C ASN A 70 -8.68 -1.44 -13.95
N MET A 71 -8.64 -2.12 -12.80
CA MET A 71 -7.96 -3.42 -12.69
C MET A 71 -8.51 -4.42 -13.72
N LEU A 72 -9.83 -4.57 -13.78
CA LEU A 72 -10.49 -5.49 -14.73
C LEU A 72 -10.25 -5.09 -16.19
N LEU A 73 -10.38 -3.82 -16.53
CA LEU A 73 -10.14 -3.30 -17.90
C LEU A 73 -8.71 -3.51 -18.37
N HIS A 74 -7.76 -3.51 -17.44
CA HIS A 74 -6.34 -3.80 -17.73
C HIS A 74 -5.99 -5.29 -17.61
N GLY A 75 -6.99 -6.18 -17.56
CA GLY A 75 -6.80 -7.62 -17.59
C GLY A 75 -6.22 -8.21 -16.30
N VAL A 76 -6.39 -7.53 -15.16
CA VAL A 76 -6.10 -8.12 -13.85
C VAL A 76 -7.30 -8.97 -13.46
N LYS A 77 -7.07 -10.24 -13.19
CA LYS A 77 -8.16 -11.13 -12.75
C LYS A 77 -8.62 -10.72 -11.36
N ASP A 78 -9.90 -10.94 -11.05
CA ASP A 78 -10.50 -10.66 -9.74
C ASP A 78 -9.80 -11.38 -8.58
N THR A 79 -9.21 -12.54 -8.84
CA THR A 79 -8.40 -13.29 -7.86
C THR A 79 -7.00 -12.71 -7.63
N GLU A 80 -6.51 -11.87 -8.54
CA GLU A 80 -5.15 -11.29 -8.53
C GLU A 80 -5.10 -9.93 -7.83
N PHE A 81 -6.25 -9.35 -7.46
CA PHE A 81 -6.28 -8.08 -6.74
C PHE A 81 -7.34 -8.06 -5.63
N GLU A 82 -7.13 -7.17 -4.69
CA GLU A 82 -8.08 -6.88 -3.62
C GLU A 82 -8.03 -5.38 -3.34
N ILE A 83 -9.10 -4.67 -3.64
CA ILE A 83 -9.24 -3.25 -3.33
C ILE A 83 -10.27 -3.11 -2.22
N HIS A 84 -9.86 -2.49 -1.13
CA HIS A 84 -10.71 -2.21 0.03
C HIS A 84 -11.24 -0.77 -0.01
N HIS A 85 -12.52 -0.61 0.26
CA HIS A 85 -13.11 0.70 0.50
C HIS A 85 -13.01 1.01 2.00
N GLY A 86 -12.07 1.88 2.37
CA GLY A 86 -11.85 2.20 3.77
C GLY A 86 -10.80 3.28 3.99
N ASP A 87 -10.72 3.73 5.25
CA ASP A 87 -9.80 4.78 5.68
C ASP A 87 -8.52 4.20 6.29
N THR A 88 -7.42 4.38 5.59
CA THR A 88 -6.07 3.95 6.02
C THR A 88 -5.70 4.48 7.39
N LEU A 89 -6.10 5.70 7.74
CA LEU A 89 -5.73 6.30 9.03
C LEU A 89 -6.40 5.63 10.22
N VAL A 90 -7.60 5.05 10.03
CA VAL A 90 -8.31 4.31 11.08
C VAL A 90 -8.08 2.80 11.03
N ASN A 91 -7.39 2.30 9.99
CA ASN A 91 -7.08 0.88 9.77
C ASN A 91 -8.30 -0.03 9.85
N ASP A 92 -9.33 0.31 9.08
CA ASP A 92 -10.62 -0.39 9.06
C ASP A 92 -10.63 -1.65 8.17
N TRP A 93 -9.51 -2.01 7.58
CA TRP A 93 -9.39 -3.20 6.75
C TRP A 93 -9.04 -4.43 7.59
N SER A 94 -9.96 -5.39 7.66
CA SER A 94 -9.83 -6.58 8.51
C SER A 94 -8.59 -7.43 8.24
N ILE A 95 -8.09 -7.48 7.00
CA ILE A 95 -6.86 -8.23 6.69
C ILE A 95 -5.60 -7.58 7.25
N LEU A 96 -5.65 -6.30 7.56
CA LEU A 96 -4.58 -5.53 8.20
C LEU A 96 -4.80 -5.44 9.72
N SER A 97 -5.83 -6.08 10.25
CA SER A 97 -6.11 -6.14 11.68
C SER A 97 -5.08 -7.03 12.40
N GLU A 98 -4.56 -6.55 13.51
CA GLU A 98 -3.54 -7.23 14.30
C GLU A 98 -4.10 -8.00 15.51
N GLU A 99 -5.32 -8.51 15.43
CA GLU A 99 -5.85 -9.41 16.46
C GLU A 99 -4.93 -10.62 16.72
N ASN A 100 -4.13 -10.98 15.71
CA ASN A 100 -3.11 -12.02 15.82
C ASN A 100 -1.79 -11.58 15.17
N PRO A 101 -0.81 -11.07 15.92
CA PRO A 101 0.48 -10.61 15.40
C PRO A 101 1.27 -11.69 14.61
N ALA A 102 1.04 -12.97 14.91
CA ALA A 102 1.68 -14.08 14.20
C ALA A 102 1.12 -14.27 12.76
N LYS A 103 -0.02 -13.64 12.44
CA LYS A 103 -0.64 -13.64 11.12
C LYS A 103 -0.59 -12.29 10.42
N LYS A 104 0.27 -11.39 10.88
CA LYS A 104 0.46 -10.08 10.27
C LYS A 104 0.70 -10.22 8.77
N LEU A 105 -0.15 -9.59 7.98
CA LEU A 105 0.07 -9.48 6.54
C LEU A 105 1.20 -8.47 6.29
N SER A 106 2.25 -8.90 5.61
CA SER A 106 3.34 -8.03 5.18
C SER A 106 3.44 -8.00 3.66
N PHE A 107 3.95 -6.91 3.13
CA PHE A 107 4.05 -6.65 1.70
C PHE A 107 5.50 -6.56 1.25
N ASP A 108 5.81 -7.11 0.08
CA ASP A 108 7.14 -7.05 -0.50
C ASP A 108 7.44 -5.68 -1.12
N ALA A 109 6.40 -4.99 -1.54
CA ALA A 109 6.48 -3.61 -2.00
C ALA A 109 5.28 -2.80 -1.51
N ILE A 110 5.55 -1.58 -1.08
CA ILE A 110 4.52 -0.60 -0.76
C ILE A 110 4.75 0.64 -1.61
N VAL A 111 3.75 1.01 -2.37
CA VAL A 111 3.75 2.21 -3.20
C VAL A 111 2.53 3.04 -2.84
N ALA A 112 2.69 4.33 -2.60
CA ALA A 112 1.55 5.18 -2.30
C ALA A 112 1.81 6.63 -2.68
N ASN A 113 0.75 7.33 -3.03
CA ASN A 113 0.74 8.77 -3.19
C ASN A 113 -0.41 9.35 -2.38
N PRO A 114 -0.30 9.36 -1.03
CA PRO A 114 -1.35 9.85 -0.16
C PRO A 114 -1.55 11.35 -0.31
N PRO A 115 -2.71 11.90 0.12
CA PRO A 115 -2.95 13.32 0.10
C PRO A 115 -1.99 14.02 1.07
N PHE A 116 -1.25 15.03 0.57
CA PHE A 116 -0.34 15.83 1.37
C PHE A 116 -1.07 16.79 2.31
N SER A 117 -0.50 17.00 3.49
CA SER A 117 -1.01 17.95 4.49
C SER A 117 -2.49 17.72 4.85
N LEU A 118 -2.93 16.47 4.78
CA LEU A 118 -4.30 16.13 5.18
C LEU A 118 -4.49 16.38 6.68
N ARG A 119 -5.48 17.20 7.01
CA ARG A 119 -5.91 17.33 8.41
C ARG A 119 -6.65 16.08 8.84
N TRP A 120 -6.35 15.59 10.03
CA TRP A 120 -7.00 14.45 10.62
C TRP A 120 -7.24 14.66 12.11
N ASP A 121 -8.07 13.84 12.71
CA ASP A 121 -8.37 13.92 14.13
C ASP A 121 -8.09 12.58 14.80
N PRO A 122 -6.80 12.34 15.20
CA PRO A 122 -6.46 11.13 15.93
C PRO A 122 -7.18 11.11 17.29
N LYS A 123 -7.84 10.01 17.58
CA LYS A 123 -8.47 9.76 18.86
C LYS A 123 -7.43 9.30 19.88
N GLU A 124 -7.77 9.27 21.17
CA GLU A 124 -6.88 8.76 22.22
C GLU A 124 -6.45 7.31 21.97
N GLU A 125 -7.35 6.51 21.39
CA GLU A 125 -7.08 5.11 21.02
C GLU A 125 -6.05 4.99 19.90
N THR A 126 -5.90 6.01 19.06
CA THR A 126 -4.89 6.02 17.97
C THR A 126 -3.46 5.90 18.51
N ALA A 127 -3.19 6.42 19.70
CA ALA A 127 -1.89 6.30 20.34
C ALA A 127 -1.54 4.85 20.78
N LYS A 128 -2.54 3.99 20.88
CA LYS A 128 -2.40 2.56 21.23
C LYS A 128 -2.31 1.66 19.99
N ASP A 129 -2.51 2.23 18.82
CA ASP A 129 -2.41 1.50 17.56
C ASP A 129 -0.96 1.07 17.33
N PHE A 130 -0.75 -0.20 17.01
CA PHE A 130 0.57 -0.80 16.81
C PHE A 130 1.42 -0.05 15.78
N ARG A 131 0.79 0.54 14.75
CA ARG A 131 1.47 1.32 13.71
C ARG A 131 2.20 2.54 14.27
N PHE A 132 1.75 3.11 15.38
CA PHE A 132 2.28 4.33 16.01
C PHE A 132 3.04 4.06 17.29
N ASN A 133 3.04 2.81 17.77
CA ASN A 133 3.68 2.45 19.03
C ASN A 133 5.20 2.71 18.95
N GLY A 134 5.71 3.51 19.89
CA GLY A 134 7.12 3.92 19.96
C GLY A 134 7.51 5.12 19.09
N PHE A 135 6.67 5.52 18.14
CA PHE A 135 6.94 6.64 17.23
C PHE A 135 6.12 7.90 17.54
N GLY A 136 5.00 7.73 18.25
CA GLY A 136 4.04 8.79 18.50
C GLY A 136 3.06 9.00 17.34
N VAL A 137 2.03 9.80 17.63
CA VAL A 137 0.95 10.10 16.67
C VAL A 137 1.27 11.36 15.90
N ALA A 138 1.05 11.34 14.58
CA ALA A 138 1.24 12.51 13.73
C ALA A 138 0.35 13.69 14.17
N PRO A 139 0.78 14.95 13.97
CA PRO A 139 0.02 16.12 14.36
C PRO A 139 -1.31 16.22 13.60
N LYS A 140 -2.35 16.78 14.25
CA LYS A 140 -3.68 16.97 13.63
C LYS A 140 -3.64 17.79 12.33
N SER A 141 -2.64 18.65 12.18
CA SER A 141 -2.47 19.51 10.99
C SER A 141 -1.99 18.77 9.75
N ALA A 142 -1.33 17.61 9.91
CA ALA A 142 -0.76 16.86 8.80
C ALA A 142 -0.61 15.37 9.14
N ALA A 143 -1.32 14.52 8.42
CA ALA A 143 -1.29 13.06 8.57
C ALA A 143 -0.11 12.38 7.84
N ASP A 144 0.79 13.15 7.25
CA ASP A 144 1.86 12.63 6.38
C ASP A 144 2.69 11.54 7.07
N PHE A 145 3.08 11.76 8.33
CA PHE A 145 3.80 10.76 9.12
C PHE A 145 2.94 9.54 9.49
N ALA A 146 1.63 9.69 9.65
CA ALA A 146 0.75 8.55 9.92
C ALA A 146 0.69 7.61 8.70
N PHE A 147 0.64 8.16 7.49
CA PHE A 147 0.74 7.38 6.26
C PHE A 147 2.10 6.68 6.11
N LEU A 148 3.20 7.39 6.42
CA LEU A 148 4.53 6.80 6.40
C LEU A 148 4.65 5.64 7.38
N LEU A 149 4.22 5.83 8.63
CA LEU A 149 4.27 4.78 9.65
C LEU A 149 3.38 3.59 9.29
N HIS A 150 2.21 3.83 8.69
CA HIS A 150 1.36 2.77 8.17
C HIS A 150 2.10 1.92 7.11
N GLY A 151 2.74 2.56 6.15
CA GLY A 151 3.53 1.86 5.14
C GLY A 151 4.68 1.06 5.76
N LEU A 152 5.48 1.68 6.62
CA LEU A 152 6.61 1.02 7.29
C LEU A 152 6.17 -0.17 8.13
N HIS A 153 5.00 -0.06 8.81
CA HIS A 153 4.48 -1.12 9.66
C HIS A 153 4.14 -2.41 8.88
N PHE A 154 3.59 -2.26 7.68
CA PHE A 154 3.19 -3.40 6.84
C PHE A 154 4.25 -3.84 5.83
N LEU A 155 5.36 -3.13 5.72
CA LEU A 155 6.48 -3.53 4.87
C LEU A 155 7.19 -4.76 5.44
N SER A 156 7.52 -5.74 4.59
CA SER A 156 8.33 -6.89 4.99
C SER A 156 9.79 -6.48 5.20
N ASP A 157 10.55 -7.25 5.98
CA ASP A 157 11.96 -6.96 6.31
C ASP A 157 12.85 -6.80 5.07
N SER A 158 12.51 -7.46 3.97
CA SER A 158 13.20 -7.37 2.67
C SER A 158 12.42 -6.58 1.63
N GLY A 159 11.38 -5.83 2.04
CA GLY A 159 10.49 -5.08 1.17
C GLY A 159 11.05 -3.72 0.75
N THR A 160 10.42 -3.14 -0.28
CA THR A 160 10.74 -1.81 -0.83
C THR A 160 9.51 -0.92 -0.85
#